data_92d3994b5da572ad958783bc549f7377
#
_entry.id   92d3994b5da572ad958783bc549f7377
#
_cell.length_a   1.000
_cell.length_b   1.000
_cell.length_c   1.000
_cell.angle_alpha   90.00
_cell.angle_beta   90.00
_cell.angle_gamma   90.00
#
_symmetry.space_group_name_H-M   'P 1'
#
loop_
_entity.id
_entity.type
_entity.pdbx_description
1 polymer ?
#
loop_
_entity_poly.entity_id
_entity_poly.type
_entity_poly.pdbx_seq_one_letter_code
_entity_poly.pdbx_strand_id
1 'polypeptide(L)'
;MRPAQEWLINRNNVHIAFYALHFHMPSDPITQTLDRPAKNLRMSDFRAIAQLAVQATEGVTRITEGVHQSVLGTMGIPAGNSPEQTGWITGLVYRNVKNITRLTGRSLDILLAALQPFSDPAEHALPESPKRQAVLAVLNGVIGDHLVASNNSLATSMTIRYKDETLNWESLPPMPEATGKIMLLVHGLCMNDLWRHAQHKGHDLDHGDSLASALGYTPVYLHFNSGLHTSLNGRELSAQLEQLVRHWPTPVEELSVVAYSMGGLLTRSAFHYAKEENLRWPAHLKNIVFLGTPHHGSSLEQIGNWLDEFLGSIPYTRPFTRLTRLRSAGITDLRYGHVLDEDWHGQDRFHRRPDGRQLVTLPEGVACYTVAASLADRSSTLSKRLLGDGLVPLHSALGHHEETQRKLLFAKESQRIFYKMNHLELLNSPRVTRQIHRWLSI
;
A
#
# COMPACT_ATOMS: atom_id res chain seq x y z
N MET A 1 -41.04 35.85 -31.02
CA MET A 1 -40.40 36.11 -32.33
C MET A 1 -38.98 36.60 -32.10
N ARG A 2 -38.00 35.77 -32.32
CA ARG A 2 -36.58 36.10 -32.53
C ARG A 2 -36.04 35.11 -33.57
N PRO A 3 -35.29 35.59 -34.59
CA PRO A 3 -34.95 34.77 -35.75
C PRO A 3 -33.76 33.87 -35.52
N ALA A 4 -33.76 32.72 -36.22
CA ALA A 4 -32.71 31.76 -36.33
C ALA A 4 -31.46 32.38 -37.04
N GLN A 5 -30.30 32.19 -36.49
CA GLN A 5 -29.02 32.47 -37.17
C GLN A 5 -28.52 31.18 -37.85
N GLU A 6 -28.48 31.26 -39.17
CA GLU A 6 -27.87 30.29 -40.07
C GLU A 6 -26.35 30.22 -39.85
N TRP A 7 -25.82 29.03 -39.68
CA TRP A 7 -24.37 28.76 -39.69
C TRP A 7 -23.95 28.43 -41.14
N LEU A 8 -23.38 29.39 -41.83
CA LEU A 8 -22.68 29.20 -43.08
C LEU A 8 -21.32 28.52 -42.80
N ILE A 9 -21.15 27.27 -43.26
CA ILE A 9 -19.88 26.54 -43.27
C ILE A 9 -19.04 27.08 -44.44
N ASN A 10 -18.04 27.89 -44.11
CA ASN A 10 -17.04 28.31 -45.10
C ASN A 10 -15.95 27.26 -45.25
N ARG A 11 -15.93 26.58 -46.40
CA ARG A 11 -14.90 25.63 -46.80
C ARG A 11 -13.68 26.42 -47.30
N ASN A 12 -12.72 26.68 -46.47
CA ASN A 12 -11.29 26.87 -46.75
C ASN A 12 -10.63 27.57 -45.57
N ASN A 13 -10.14 26.78 -44.64
CA ASN A 13 -8.96 27.04 -43.79
C ASN A 13 -9.00 26.11 -42.59
N VAL A 14 -8.46 24.89 -42.77
CA VAL A 14 -8.10 24.02 -41.66
C VAL A 14 -6.79 24.57 -41.10
N HIS A 15 -6.84 25.58 -40.30
CA HIS A 15 -5.75 25.89 -39.37
C HIS A 15 -5.84 24.89 -38.20
N ILE A 16 -4.95 23.90 -38.23
CA ILE A 16 -4.65 23.08 -37.04
C ILE A 16 -4.01 24.04 -36.02
N ALA A 17 -4.82 24.60 -35.17
CA ALA A 17 -4.34 25.30 -33.97
C ALA A 17 -3.74 24.22 -33.06
N PHE A 18 -2.43 24.12 -33.05
CA PHE A 18 -1.69 23.54 -31.92
C PHE A 18 -1.98 24.43 -30.72
N TYR A 19 -2.98 24.06 -29.91
CA TYR A 19 -3.04 24.53 -28.54
C TYR A 19 -1.87 23.90 -27.79
N ALA A 20 -0.70 24.56 -27.88
CA ALA A 20 0.27 24.48 -26.82
C ALA A 20 -0.45 24.94 -25.56
N LEU A 21 -0.74 24.00 -24.65
CA LEU A 21 -1.13 24.32 -23.28
C LEU A 21 0.03 25.10 -22.65
N HIS A 22 0.04 26.41 -22.87
CA HIS A 22 0.75 27.34 -22.02
C HIS A 22 0.06 27.29 -20.66
N PHE A 23 0.54 26.40 -19.79
CA PHE A 23 0.34 26.58 -18.37
C PHE A 23 1.04 27.89 -18.00
N HIS A 24 0.26 28.94 -17.89
CA HIS A 24 0.67 30.14 -17.16
C HIS A 24 0.92 29.71 -15.72
N MET A 25 2.17 29.38 -15.41
CA MET A 25 2.62 29.23 -14.03
C MET A 25 2.56 30.64 -13.40
N PRO A 26 1.85 30.82 -12.28
CA PRO A 26 2.03 32.03 -11.51
C PRO A 26 3.49 32.07 -11.09
N SER A 27 4.16 33.16 -11.38
CA SER A 27 5.52 33.48 -10.91
C SER A 27 5.42 33.76 -9.41
N ASP A 28 5.45 32.71 -8.57
CA ASP A 28 5.69 32.77 -7.13
C ASP A 28 5.77 31.36 -6.51
N PRO A 29 6.40 31.15 -5.51
CA PRO A 29 7.70 30.78 -4.94
C PRO A 29 8.07 29.29 -5.11
N ILE A 30 7.72 28.63 -6.21
CA ILE A 30 8.02 27.20 -6.44
C ILE A 30 9.52 26.97 -6.68
N THR A 31 10.24 27.99 -7.15
CA THR A 31 11.68 27.91 -7.41
C THR A 31 12.55 27.79 -6.14
N GLN A 32 12.04 28.25 -4.99
CA GLN A 32 12.82 28.13 -3.73
C GLN A 32 12.65 26.77 -3.03
N THR A 33 11.65 25.98 -3.39
CA THR A 33 11.40 24.66 -2.81
C THR A 33 12.05 23.52 -3.59
N LEU A 34 12.48 23.72 -4.84
CA LEU A 34 13.14 22.69 -5.67
C LEU A 34 14.61 22.44 -5.31
N ASP A 35 15.26 23.35 -4.60
CA ASP A 35 16.68 23.22 -4.23
C ASP A 35 16.93 22.25 -3.04
N ARG A 36 15.92 21.74 -2.37
CA ARG A 36 16.10 20.87 -1.20
C ARG A 36 15.73 19.38 -1.35
N PRO A 37 14.87 18.96 -2.30
CA PRO A 37 14.55 17.53 -2.44
C PRO A 37 15.64 16.68 -3.08
N ALA A 38 16.48 17.26 -3.94
CA ALA A 38 17.50 16.51 -4.70
C ALA A 38 18.60 15.87 -3.83
N LYS A 39 18.83 16.37 -2.62
CA LYS A 39 19.87 15.83 -1.71
C LYS A 39 19.53 14.44 -1.11
N ASN A 40 18.30 13.96 -1.25
CA ASN A 40 17.85 12.71 -0.67
C ASN A 40 17.47 11.65 -1.74
N LEU A 41 17.67 11.95 -3.03
CA LEU A 41 17.37 11.03 -4.14
C LEU A 41 18.69 10.43 -4.66
N ARG A 42 18.67 9.10 -4.86
CA ARG A 42 19.77 8.37 -5.49
C ARG A 42 19.68 8.48 -7.01
N MET A 43 20.79 8.32 -7.73
CA MET A 43 20.78 8.28 -9.19
C MET A 43 19.84 7.16 -9.73
N SER A 44 19.79 6.04 -9.03
CA SER A 44 18.83 4.95 -9.32
C SER A 44 17.37 5.38 -9.22
N ASP A 45 17.03 6.31 -8.32
CA ASP A 45 15.67 6.83 -8.18
C ASP A 45 15.28 7.69 -9.38
N PHE A 46 16.20 8.51 -9.91
CA PHE A 46 15.95 9.28 -11.14
C PHE A 46 15.69 8.37 -12.35
N ARG A 47 16.48 7.29 -12.49
CA ARG A 47 16.26 6.29 -13.52
C ARG A 47 14.88 5.64 -13.41
N ALA A 48 14.51 5.21 -12.22
CA ALA A 48 13.24 4.56 -11.96
C ALA A 48 12.04 5.51 -12.18
N ILE A 49 12.16 6.79 -11.79
CA ILE A 49 11.15 7.83 -12.04
C ILE A 49 11.01 8.07 -13.56
N ALA A 50 12.13 8.13 -14.29
CA ALA A 50 12.10 8.29 -15.75
C ALA A 50 11.39 7.11 -16.44
N GLN A 51 11.66 5.88 -16.00
CA GLN A 51 10.95 4.68 -16.50
C GLN A 51 9.43 4.77 -16.23
N LEU A 52 9.02 5.18 -15.04
CA LEU A 52 7.60 5.37 -14.71
C LEU A 52 6.95 6.46 -15.57
N ALA A 53 7.64 7.57 -15.82
CA ALA A 53 7.12 8.65 -16.66
C ALA A 53 6.89 8.18 -18.11
N VAL A 54 7.80 7.37 -18.66
CA VAL A 54 7.65 6.76 -19.99
C VAL A 54 6.44 5.82 -20.02
N GLN A 55 6.32 4.93 -19.02
CA GLN A 55 5.21 3.98 -18.94
C GLN A 55 3.86 4.70 -18.78
N ALA A 56 3.81 5.76 -17.97
CA ALA A 56 2.60 6.59 -17.82
C ALA A 56 2.20 7.24 -19.14
N THR A 57 3.16 7.77 -19.90
CA THR A 57 2.91 8.39 -21.21
C THR A 57 2.38 7.37 -22.21
N GLU A 58 2.96 6.17 -22.25
CA GLU A 58 2.46 5.07 -23.08
C GLU A 58 1.05 4.63 -22.69
N GLY A 59 0.77 4.56 -21.40
CA GLY A 59 -0.55 4.23 -20.86
C GLY A 59 -1.62 5.25 -21.26
N VAL A 60 -1.34 6.54 -21.06
CA VAL A 60 -2.24 7.64 -21.47
C VAL A 60 -2.46 7.62 -22.98
N THR A 61 -1.41 7.43 -23.77
CA THR A 61 -1.52 7.36 -25.25
C THR A 61 -2.42 6.19 -25.66
N ARG A 62 -2.32 5.03 -25.02
CA ARG A 62 -3.17 3.86 -25.31
C ARG A 62 -4.64 4.12 -24.98
N ILE A 63 -4.92 4.73 -23.81
CA ILE A 63 -6.29 5.09 -23.41
C ILE A 63 -6.89 6.08 -24.41
N THR A 64 -6.14 7.12 -24.78
CA THR A 64 -6.60 8.13 -25.75
C THR A 64 -6.89 7.51 -27.10
N GLU A 65 -6.03 6.59 -27.57
CA GLU A 65 -6.26 5.85 -28.82
C GLU A 65 -7.54 5.00 -28.73
N GLY A 66 -7.77 4.28 -27.62
CA GLY A 66 -8.97 3.46 -27.41
C GLY A 66 -10.26 4.28 -27.37
N VAL A 67 -10.25 5.43 -26.69
CA VAL A 67 -11.40 6.38 -26.68
C VAL A 67 -11.67 6.91 -28.07
N HIS A 68 -10.63 7.32 -28.80
CA HIS A 68 -10.77 7.81 -30.18
C HIS A 68 -11.38 6.75 -31.09
N GLN A 69 -10.89 5.51 -30.99
CA GLN A 69 -11.43 4.37 -31.75
C GLN A 69 -12.91 4.11 -31.43
N SER A 70 -13.28 4.16 -30.15
CA SER A 70 -14.67 3.98 -29.71
C SER A 70 -15.58 5.06 -30.30
N VAL A 71 -15.14 6.32 -30.33
CA VAL A 71 -15.89 7.45 -30.93
C VAL A 71 -16.05 7.24 -32.43
N LEU A 72 -14.97 6.88 -33.13
CA LEU A 72 -15.03 6.59 -34.58
C LEU A 72 -15.98 5.45 -34.89
N GLY A 73 -15.92 4.36 -34.12
CA GLY A 73 -16.83 3.22 -34.24
C GLY A 73 -18.31 3.59 -34.04
N THR A 74 -18.59 4.47 -33.07
CA THR A 74 -19.95 4.99 -32.82
C THR A 74 -20.43 5.86 -33.99
N MET A 75 -19.53 6.53 -34.70
CA MET A 75 -19.83 7.32 -35.90
C MET A 75 -19.91 6.49 -37.18
N GLY A 76 -19.75 5.17 -37.14
CA GLY A 76 -19.79 4.27 -38.29
C GLY A 76 -18.57 4.38 -39.19
N ILE A 77 -17.46 4.96 -38.71
CA ILE A 77 -16.21 5.08 -39.45
C ILE A 77 -15.35 3.85 -39.16
N PRO A 78 -14.79 3.12 -40.18
CA PRO A 78 -13.95 1.97 -39.92
C PRO A 78 -12.74 2.33 -39.08
N ALA A 79 -12.68 1.82 -37.85
CA ALA A 79 -11.70 2.22 -36.84
C ALA A 79 -10.48 1.29 -36.75
N GLY A 80 -10.25 0.40 -37.69
CA GLY A 80 -9.13 -0.54 -37.71
C GLY A 80 -9.49 -1.97 -37.33
N ASN A 81 -8.54 -2.90 -37.45
CA ASN A 81 -8.77 -4.35 -37.34
C ASN A 81 -8.71 -4.91 -35.90
N SER A 82 -8.47 -4.10 -34.91
CA SER A 82 -8.34 -4.50 -33.49
C SER A 82 -9.11 -3.56 -32.57
N PRO A 83 -9.74 -4.08 -31.49
CA PRO A 83 -10.54 -3.26 -30.55
C PRO A 83 -9.79 -2.15 -29.82
N GLU A 84 -8.46 -2.16 -29.84
CA GLU A 84 -7.61 -1.24 -29.08
C GLU A 84 -6.67 -0.38 -29.95
N GLN A 85 -6.74 -0.47 -31.30
CA GLN A 85 -5.84 0.25 -32.17
C GLN A 85 -6.59 0.93 -33.31
N THR A 86 -6.38 2.24 -33.48
CA THR A 86 -6.90 3.01 -34.60
C THR A 86 -6.12 2.68 -35.89
N GLY A 87 -6.85 2.51 -36.98
CA GLY A 87 -6.28 2.28 -38.31
C GLY A 87 -5.78 3.57 -38.99
N TRP A 88 -5.08 3.41 -40.10
CA TRP A 88 -4.68 4.47 -41.03
C TRP A 88 -3.78 5.57 -40.41
N ILE A 89 -3.96 6.83 -40.80
CA ILE A 89 -3.10 7.96 -40.39
C ILE A 89 -3.12 8.15 -38.86
N THR A 90 -4.27 8.04 -38.21
CA THR A 90 -4.43 8.21 -36.75
C THR A 90 -3.66 7.14 -35.98
N GLY A 91 -3.75 5.89 -36.43
CA GLY A 91 -2.97 4.80 -35.84
C GLY A 91 -1.46 4.96 -36.02
N LEU A 92 -1.04 5.57 -37.18
CA LEU A 92 0.36 5.92 -37.38
C LEU A 92 0.85 6.98 -36.38
N VAL A 93 0.04 8.01 -36.12
CA VAL A 93 0.37 9.06 -35.14
C VAL A 93 0.56 8.46 -33.75
N TYR A 94 -0.40 7.64 -33.29
CA TYR A 94 -0.30 7.00 -32.00
C TYR A 94 0.89 6.05 -31.87
N ARG A 95 1.17 5.26 -32.95
CA ARG A 95 2.39 4.41 -32.99
C ARG A 95 3.67 5.23 -32.94
N ASN A 96 3.72 6.35 -33.64
CA ASN A 96 4.89 7.23 -33.61
C ASN A 96 5.09 7.87 -32.25
N VAL A 97 4.03 8.37 -31.59
CA VAL A 97 4.12 8.90 -30.23
C VAL A 97 4.65 7.83 -29.28
N LYS A 98 4.08 6.62 -29.29
CA LYS A 98 4.56 5.50 -28.47
C LYS A 98 6.02 5.14 -28.77
N ASN A 99 6.41 5.09 -30.05
CA ASN A 99 7.78 4.74 -30.44
C ASN A 99 8.79 5.83 -30.04
N ILE A 100 8.46 7.11 -30.23
CA ILE A 100 9.30 8.24 -29.80
C ILE A 100 9.43 8.21 -28.28
N THR A 101 8.34 8.04 -27.53
CA THR A 101 8.36 7.97 -26.07
C THR A 101 9.26 6.81 -25.59
N ARG A 102 9.13 5.62 -26.20
CA ARG A 102 9.97 4.46 -25.87
C ARG A 102 11.44 4.69 -26.22
N LEU A 103 11.72 5.28 -27.37
CA LEU A 103 13.09 5.57 -27.80
C LEU A 103 13.75 6.57 -26.84
N THR A 104 13.04 7.67 -26.51
CA THR A 104 13.52 8.67 -25.58
C THR A 104 13.73 8.06 -24.18
N GLY A 105 12.78 7.24 -23.71
CA GLY A 105 12.89 6.57 -22.42
C GLY A 105 14.06 5.58 -22.37
N ARG A 106 14.25 4.76 -23.41
CA ARG A 106 15.40 3.84 -23.50
C ARG A 106 16.73 4.58 -23.57
N SER A 107 16.79 5.65 -24.32
CA SER A 107 18.01 6.47 -24.43
C SER A 107 18.35 7.11 -23.07
N LEU A 108 17.36 7.62 -22.35
CA LEU A 108 17.54 8.17 -21.02
C LEU A 108 17.91 7.08 -20.01
N ASP A 109 17.30 5.90 -20.09
CA ASP A 109 17.62 4.76 -19.23
C ASP A 109 19.06 4.28 -19.43
N ILE A 110 19.51 4.17 -20.70
CA ILE A 110 20.90 3.82 -21.04
C ILE A 110 21.88 4.88 -20.54
N LEU A 111 21.54 6.17 -20.71
CA LEU A 111 22.38 7.28 -20.24
C LEU A 111 22.52 7.26 -18.72
N LEU A 112 21.39 7.12 -18.00
CA LEU A 112 21.38 7.06 -16.54
C LEU A 112 22.09 5.80 -16.01
N ALA A 113 21.93 4.65 -16.71
CA ALA A 113 22.68 3.43 -16.40
C ALA A 113 24.18 3.59 -16.61
N ALA A 114 24.59 4.28 -17.69
CA ALA A 114 26.00 4.56 -17.97
C ALA A 114 26.62 5.53 -16.98
N LEU A 115 25.82 6.41 -16.36
CA LEU A 115 26.27 7.32 -15.31
C LEU A 115 26.31 6.68 -13.93
N GLN A 116 25.63 5.57 -13.72
CA GLN A 116 25.56 4.88 -12.43
C GLN A 116 26.94 4.45 -11.86
N PRO A 117 27.90 3.97 -12.67
CA PRO A 117 29.26 3.66 -12.17
C PRO A 117 30.06 4.89 -11.70
N PHE A 118 29.67 6.09 -12.13
CA PHE A 118 30.29 7.34 -11.74
C PHE A 118 29.60 7.97 -10.51
N SER A 119 28.50 7.40 -10.07
CA SER A 119 27.89 7.75 -8.78
C SER A 119 28.81 7.23 -7.67
N ASP A 120 29.03 8.06 -6.66
CA ASP A 120 29.90 7.73 -5.53
C ASP A 120 29.50 6.37 -4.92
N PRO A 121 30.42 5.36 -4.81
CA PRO A 121 30.15 4.13 -4.09
C PRO A 121 29.64 4.34 -2.67
N ALA A 122 29.99 5.47 -2.04
CA ALA A 122 29.47 5.92 -0.76
C ALA A 122 27.94 6.21 -0.79
N GLU A 123 27.34 6.46 -1.95
CA GLU A 123 25.89 6.70 -2.08
C GLU A 123 25.06 5.45 -1.74
N HIS A 124 25.61 4.26 -1.97
CA HIS A 124 24.98 2.98 -1.62
C HIS A 124 25.21 2.60 -0.14
N ALA A 125 26.21 3.18 0.50
CA ALA A 125 26.55 2.97 1.90
C ALA A 125 25.87 3.96 2.85
N LEU A 126 25.26 5.04 2.32
CA LEU A 126 24.52 5.98 3.16
C LEU A 126 23.22 5.34 3.68
N PRO A 127 22.93 5.46 4.99
CA PRO A 127 21.65 5.02 5.53
C PRO A 127 20.51 5.70 4.77
N GLU A 128 19.45 4.93 4.48
CA GLU A 128 18.30 5.46 3.77
C GLU A 128 17.62 6.57 4.57
N SER A 129 17.45 7.73 3.95
CA SER A 129 16.77 8.84 4.59
C SER A 129 15.33 8.45 4.96
N PRO A 130 14.86 8.71 6.20
CA PRO A 130 13.48 8.43 6.60
C PRO A 130 12.43 9.04 5.66
N LYS A 131 12.73 10.21 5.08
CA LYS A 131 11.85 10.87 4.11
C LYS A 131 11.73 10.07 2.81
N ARG A 132 12.85 9.55 2.30
CA ARG A 132 12.86 8.69 1.11
C ARG A 132 12.04 7.42 1.36
N GLN A 133 12.27 6.77 2.49
CA GLN A 133 11.53 5.55 2.86
C GLN A 133 10.02 5.80 3.01
N ALA A 134 9.60 6.94 3.56
CA ALA A 134 8.19 7.31 3.63
C ALA A 134 7.57 7.51 2.23
N VAL A 135 8.28 8.19 1.32
CA VAL A 135 7.84 8.35 -0.07
C VAL A 135 7.73 7.00 -0.79
N LEU A 136 8.73 6.12 -0.61
CA LEU A 136 8.71 4.78 -1.20
C LEU A 136 7.56 3.92 -0.65
N ALA A 137 7.27 4.00 0.63
CA ALA A 137 6.15 3.29 1.25
C ALA A 137 4.80 3.69 0.64
N VAL A 138 4.60 5.00 0.45
CA VAL A 138 3.40 5.53 -0.22
C VAL A 138 3.34 5.10 -1.67
N LEU A 139 4.43 5.25 -2.41
CA LEU A 139 4.48 4.87 -3.83
C LEU A 139 4.18 3.38 -4.01
N ASN A 140 4.79 2.52 -3.18
CA ASN A 140 4.51 1.09 -3.19
C ASN A 140 3.07 0.79 -2.79
N GLY A 141 2.49 1.46 -1.80
CA GLY A 141 1.08 1.27 -1.45
C GLY A 141 0.11 1.59 -2.59
N VAL A 142 0.39 2.62 -3.38
CA VAL A 142 -0.50 3.10 -4.45
C VAL A 142 -0.32 2.35 -5.78
N ILE A 143 0.93 2.03 -6.17
CA ILE A 143 1.27 1.40 -7.46
C ILE A 143 2.29 0.27 -7.34
N GLY A 144 2.43 -0.34 -6.16
CA GLY A 144 3.48 -1.31 -5.90
C GLY A 144 3.41 -2.57 -6.75
N ASP A 145 2.22 -3.02 -7.10
CA ASP A 145 1.98 -4.12 -8.04
C ASP A 145 2.53 -3.78 -9.44
N HIS A 146 2.33 -2.54 -9.89
CA HIS A 146 2.88 -2.07 -11.16
C HIS A 146 4.41 -1.93 -11.12
N LEU A 147 4.97 -1.46 -10.01
CA LEU A 147 6.42 -1.38 -9.84
C LEU A 147 7.08 -2.76 -9.97
N VAL A 148 6.52 -3.77 -9.33
CA VAL A 148 7.02 -5.16 -9.43
C VAL A 148 6.85 -5.71 -10.84
N ALA A 149 5.67 -5.57 -11.45
CA ALA A 149 5.40 -6.06 -12.80
C ALA A 149 6.30 -5.43 -13.87
N SER A 150 6.81 -4.22 -13.63
CA SER A 150 7.73 -3.51 -14.51
C SER A 150 9.21 -3.64 -14.13
N ASN A 151 9.57 -4.47 -13.16
CA ASN A 151 10.92 -4.60 -12.60
C ASN A 151 11.54 -3.25 -12.21
N ASN A 152 10.73 -2.33 -11.67
CA ASN A 152 11.19 -1.01 -11.27
C ASN A 152 11.95 -1.06 -9.94
N SER A 153 13.12 -0.43 -9.86
CA SER A 153 13.98 -0.43 -8.68
C SER A 153 13.38 0.28 -7.45
N LEU A 154 12.25 1.00 -7.60
CA LEU A 154 11.50 1.57 -6.48
C LEU A 154 10.54 0.56 -5.83
N ALA A 155 10.40 -0.65 -6.39
CA ALA A 155 9.64 -1.72 -5.77
C ALA A 155 10.33 -2.16 -4.47
N THR A 156 9.58 -2.18 -3.37
CA THR A 156 10.06 -2.62 -2.07
C THR A 156 9.98 -4.14 -1.97
N SER A 157 11.07 -4.79 -1.57
CA SER A 157 11.08 -6.21 -1.20
C SER A 157 10.70 -6.38 0.26
N MET A 158 10.13 -7.54 0.61
CA MET A 158 9.80 -7.85 2.00
C MET A 158 11.06 -8.13 2.81
N THR A 159 11.16 -7.51 3.97
CA THR A 159 12.26 -7.75 4.94
C THR A 159 11.75 -7.66 6.36
N ILE A 160 12.40 -8.35 7.27
CA ILE A 160 12.22 -8.18 8.71
C ILE A 160 13.39 -7.36 9.23
N ARG A 161 13.11 -6.38 10.08
CA ARG A 161 14.08 -5.44 10.63
C ARG A 161 14.14 -5.51 12.16
N TYR A 162 15.35 -5.38 12.68
CA TYR A 162 15.62 -5.23 14.09
C TYR A 162 16.47 -3.96 14.30
N LYS A 163 16.04 -3.04 15.17
CA LYS A 163 16.74 -1.75 15.41
C LYS A 163 17.12 -1.02 14.11
N ASP A 164 16.17 -0.91 13.16
CA ASP A 164 16.32 -0.29 11.83
C ASP A 164 17.21 -1.04 10.82
N GLU A 165 17.88 -2.13 11.25
CA GLU A 165 18.69 -2.95 10.36
C GLU A 165 17.88 -4.14 9.81
N THR A 166 18.06 -4.42 8.52
CA THR A 166 17.46 -5.59 7.87
C THR A 166 18.15 -6.85 8.38
N LEU A 167 17.37 -7.83 8.83
CA LEU A 167 17.89 -9.14 9.18
C LEU A 167 18.26 -9.92 7.92
N ASN A 168 19.55 -10.23 7.79
CA ASN A 168 20.05 -11.10 6.74
C ASN A 168 20.21 -12.52 7.32
N TRP A 169 19.44 -13.48 6.80
CA TRP A 169 19.41 -14.82 7.33
C TRP A 169 20.73 -15.60 7.15
N GLU A 170 21.56 -15.19 6.19
CA GLU A 170 22.89 -15.79 5.99
C GLU A 170 23.94 -15.20 6.95
N SER A 171 23.71 -13.98 7.44
CA SER A 171 24.63 -13.25 8.31
C SER A 171 23.84 -12.32 9.23
N LEU A 172 23.27 -12.86 10.31
CA LEU A 172 22.57 -12.06 11.29
C LEU A 172 23.51 -11.09 12.00
N PRO A 173 23.08 -9.84 12.22
CA PRO A 173 23.85 -8.91 13.06
C PRO A 173 23.90 -9.45 14.51
N PRO A 174 24.89 -9.03 15.31
CA PRO A 174 24.93 -9.34 16.74
C PRO A 174 23.67 -8.83 17.44
N MET A 175 22.93 -9.71 18.08
CA MET A 175 21.68 -9.41 18.80
C MET A 175 21.80 -9.85 20.27
N PRO A 176 22.67 -9.21 21.08
CA PRO A 176 22.93 -9.65 22.46
C PRO A 176 21.72 -9.54 23.39
N GLU A 177 20.74 -8.72 23.03
CA GLU A 177 19.50 -8.51 23.78
C GLU A 177 18.33 -9.38 23.29
N ALA A 178 18.56 -10.23 22.26
CA ALA A 178 17.52 -11.09 21.72
C ALA A 178 17.06 -12.11 22.77
N THR A 179 15.76 -12.17 23.00
CA THR A 179 15.11 -13.13 23.88
C THR A 179 14.43 -14.23 23.05
N GLY A 180 14.02 -15.34 23.69
CA GLY A 180 13.18 -16.36 23.05
C GLY A 180 11.76 -15.91 22.73
N LYS A 181 11.35 -14.70 23.19
CA LYS A 181 10.06 -14.10 22.91
C LYS A 181 10.19 -13.04 21.84
N ILE A 182 9.56 -13.25 20.70
CA ILE A 182 9.61 -12.35 19.53
C ILE A 182 8.27 -11.64 19.38
N MET A 183 8.30 -10.33 19.20
CA MET A 183 7.13 -9.55 18.81
C MET A 183 7.30 -8.99 17.42
N LEU A 184 6.52 -9.51 16.46
CA LEU A 184 6.48 -8.97 15.10
C LEU A 184 5.45 -7.86 15.00
N LEU A 185 5.88 -6.68 14.54
CA LEU A 185 5.01 -5.56 14.24
C LEU A 185 4.82 -5.44 12.72
N VAL A 186 3.55 -5.45 12.27
CA VAL A 186 3.17 -5.44 10.86
C VAL A 186 2.39 -4.18 10.55
N HIS A 187 2.92 -3.35 9.66
CA HIS A 187 2.31 -2.07 9.29
C HIS A 187 1.12 -2.22 8.32
N GLY A 188 0.43 -1.10 8.04
CA GLY A 188 -0.70 -1.02 7.12
C GLY A 188 -0.33 -0.54 5.71
N LEU A 189 -1.38 -0.20 4.93
CA LEU A 189 -1.27 0.34 3.57
C LEU A 189 -0.50 1.67 3.56
N CYS A 190 0.37 1.86 2.56
CA CYS A 190 1.18 3.08 2.36
C CYS A 190 2.14 3.42 3.50
N MET A 191 2.44 2.47 4.38
CA MET A 191 3.31 2.63 5.54
C MET A 191 4.57 1.77 5.44
N ASN A 192 5.48 1.98 6.39
CA ASN A 192 6.65 1.17 6.64
C ASN A 192 6.91 1.06 8.16
N ASP A 193 7.97 0.39 8.54
CA ASP A 193 8.39 0.22 9.94
C ASP A 193 8.75 1.53 10.66
N LEU A 194 9.15 2.57 9.92
CA LEU A 194 9.52 3.88 10.52
C LEU A 194 8.30 4.66 11.07
N TRP A 195 7.09 4.22 10.77
CA TRP A 195 5.88 4.84 11.37
C TRP A 195 5.84 4.75 12.88
N ARG A 196 6.60 3.85 13.48
CA ARG A 196 6.82 3.77 14.93
C ARG A 196 7.40 5.05 15.51
N HIS A 197 8.20 5.79 14.71
CA HIS A 197 8.80 7.06 15.11
C HIS A 197 7.93 8.29 14.76
N ALA A 198 6.75 8.08 14.17
CA ALA A 198 5.87 9.19 13.80
C ALA A 198 5.21 9.78 15.04
N GLN A 199 5.56 11.01 15.37
CA GLN A 199 4.88 11.77 16.42
C GLN A 199 3.46 12.13 15.96
N HIS A 200 2.46 11.66 16.69
CA HIS A 200 1.07 12.07 16.50
C HIS A 200 0.52 12.65 17.80
N LYS A 201 0.00 13.89 17.72
CA LYS A 201 -0.55 14.62 18.88
C LYS A 201 0.39 14.71 20.09
N GLY A 202 1.70 14.80 19.86
CA GLY A 202 2.70 14.93 20.93
C GLY A 202 3.01 13.63 21.68
N HIS A 203 2.54 12.48 21.19
CA HIS A 203 2.91 11.17 21.70
C HIS A 203 4.00 10.54 20.83
N ASP A 204 5.11 10.23 21.47
CA ASP A 204 6.27 9.54 20.86
C ASP A 204 6.30 8.11 21.42
N LEU A 205 5.22 7.36 21.19
CA LEU A 205 5.04 6.03 21.74
C LEU A 205 5.08 4.98 20.62
N ASP A 206 6.06 4.10 20.69
CA ASP A 206 6.09 2.86 19.94
C ASP A 206 5.50 1.72 20.76
N HIS A 207 4.49 1.02 20.22
CA HIS A 207 3.94 -0.17 20.85
C HIS A 207 5.00 -1.26 21.04
N GLY A 208 5.87 -1.46 20.01
CA GLY A 208 6.92 -2.48 20.02
C GLY A 208 7.87 -2.27 21.18
N ASP A 209 8.51 -1.12 21.27
CA ASP A 209 9.48 -0.81 22.32
C ASP A 209 8.84 -0.83 23.72
N SER A 210 7.61 -0.26 23.83
CA SER A 210 6.89 -0.22 25.11
C SER A 210 6.49 -1.60 25.63
N LEU A 211 6.01 -2.47 24.74
CA LEU A 211 5.58 -3.83 25.10
C LEU A 211 6.78 -4.76 25.27
N ALA A 212 7.81 -4.61 24.44
CA ALA A 212 9.04 -5.38 24.56
C ALA A 212 9.71 -5.18 25.93
N SER A 213 9.89 -3.92 26.31
CA SER A 213 10.48 -3.58 27.62
C SER A 213 9.65 -4.10 28.80
N ALA A 214 8.31 -4.05 28.68
CA ALA A 214 7.43 -4.45 29.79
C ALA A 214 7.23 -5.97 29.90
N LEU A 215 7.34 -6.73 28.80
CA LEU A 215 6.97 -8.15 28.73
C LEU A 215 8.11 -9.08 28.31
N GLY A 216 9.32 -8.52 28.11
CA GLY A 216 10.52 -9.28 27.76
C GLY A 216 10.54 -9.80 26.31
N TYR A 217 9.83 -9.15 25.39
CA TYR A 217 9.93 -9.47 23.97
C TYR A 217 11.11 -8.77 23.29
N THR A 218 11.59 -9.36 22.22
CA THR A 218 12.42 -8.67 21.25
C THR A 218 11.54 -8.20 20.09
N PRO A 219 11.36 -6.89 19.87
CA PRO A 219 10.53 -6.36 18.82
C PRO A 219 11.28 -6.47 17.47
N VAL A 220 10.58 -6.94 16.45
CA VAL A 220 11.02 -6.94 15.05
C VAL A 220 9.90 -6.36 14.18
N TYR A 221 10.28 -5.71 13.10
CA TYR A 221 9.37 -4.92 12.28
C TYR A 221 9.36 -5.43 10.84
N LEU A 222 8.17 -5.67 10.31
CA LEU A 222 8.02 -6.04 8.91
C LEU A 222 8.09 -4.79 8.02
N HIS A 223 8.86 -4.88 6.95
CA HIS A 223 8.90 -3.92 5.87
C HIS A 223 8.47 -4.61 4.58
N PHE A 224 7.43 -4.15 3.89
CA PHE A 224 6.89 -4.83 2.71
C PHE A 224 6.17 -3.88 1.75
N ASN A 225 5.98 -4.34 0.50
CA ASN A 225 5.22 -3.65 -0.53
C ASN A 225 3.71 -3.84 -0.31
N SER A 226 3.06 -2.86 0.31
CA SER A 226 1.63 -2.93 0.62
C SER A 226 0.71 -2.76 -0.61
N GLY A 227 1.25 -2.53 -1.81
CA GLY A 227 0.50 -2.47 -3.07
C GLY A 227 0.35 -3.82 -3.77
N LEU A 228 1.06 -4.85 -3.34
CA LEU A 228 0.86 -6.22 -3.83
C LEU A 228 -0.41 -6.84 -3.25
N HIS A 229 -0.87 -7.93 -3.88
CA HIS A 229 -1.94 -8.73 -3.29
C HIS A 229 -1.57 -9.24 -1.90
N THR A 230 -2.53 -9.21 -0.99
CA THR A 230 -2.39 -9.70 0.38
C THR A 230 -1.90 -11.13 0.42
N SER A 231 -2.36 -11.97 -0.49
CA SER A 231 -1.96 -13.39 -0.60
C SER A 231 -0.50 -13.57 -1.02
N LEU A 232 -0.01 -12.77 -1.98
CA LEU A 232 1.40 -12.80 -2.38
C LEU A 232 2.32 -12.39 -1.23
N ASN A 233 1.98 -11.28 -0.57
CA ASN A 233 2.68 -10.85 0.63
C ASN A 233 2.55 -11.89 1.78
N GLY A 234 1.40 -12.57 1.88
CA GLY A 234 1.16 -13.61 2.88
C GLY A 234 2.10 -14.80 2.74
N ARG A 235 2.29 -15.30 1.52
CA ARG A 235 3.27 -16.38 1.23
C ARG A 235 4.69 -15.94 1.58
N GLU A 236 5.05 -14.73 1.16
CA GLU A 236 6.39 -14.19 1.46
C GLU A 236 6.60 -14.01 2.97
N LEU A 237 5.61 -13.44 3.69
CA LEU A 237 5.70 -13.31 5.15
C LEU A 237 5.81 -14.68 5.83
N SER A 238 5.08 -15.67 5.35
CA SER A 238 5.15 -17.03 5.88
C SER A 238 6.55 -17.62 5.73
N ALA A 239 7.18 -17.44 4.57
CA ALA A 239 8.55 -17.86 4.31
C ALA A 239 9.55 -17.09 5.19
N GLN A 240 9.39 -15.76 5.33
CA GLN A 240 10.25 -14.94 6.19
C GLN A 240 10.14 -15.34 7.67
N LEU A 241 8.94 -15.69 8.16
CA LEU A 241 8.75 -16.16 9.52
C LEU A 241 9.38 -17.54 9.77
N GLU A 242 9.38 -18.43 8.78
CA GLU A 242 10.10 -19.70 8.87
C GLU A 242 11.60 -19.47 8.99
N GLN A 243 12.17 -18.53 8.20
CA GLN A 243 13.57 -18.15 8.33
C GLN A 243 13.87 -17.50 9.67
N LEU A 244 12.98 -16.61 10.15
CA LEU A 244 13.12 -15.95 11.45
C LEU A 244 13.25 -16.99 12.57
N VAL A 245 12.31 -17.92 12.66
CA VAL A 245 12.31 -18.94 13.72
C VAL A 245 13.53 -19.86 13.61
N ARG A 246 13.95 -20.22 12.39
CA ARG A 246 15.08 -21.11 12.14
C ARG A 246 16.42 -20.50 12.51
N HIS A 247 16.61 -19.20 12.28
CA HIS A 247 17.91 -18.52 12.41
C HIS A 247 17.99 -17.59 13.63
N TRP A 248 16.91 -17.51 14.42
CA TRP A 248 16.91 -16.66 15.62
C TRP A 248 18.06 -17.06 16.58
N PRO A 249 18.79 -16.09 17.18
CA PRO A 249 20.02 -16.39 17.95
C PRO A 249 19.78 -17.17 19.23
N THR A 250 18.54 -17.23 19.71
CA THR A 250 18.13 -18.00 20.89
C THR A 250 16.96 -18.93 20.53
N PRO A 251 16.72 -20.05 21.22
CA PRO A 251 15.53 -20.87 20.96
C PRO A 251 14.26 -20.02 21.06
N VAL A 252 13.44 -20.06 20.01
CA VAL A 252 12.17 -19.33 20.00
C VAL A 252 11.15 -20.04 20.86
N GLU A 253 10.73 -19.38 21.93
CA GLU A 253 9.71 -19.85 22.87
C GLU A 253 8.33 -19.38 22.47
N GLU A 254 8.24 -18.11 22.02
CA GLU A 254 6.99 -17.43 21.71
C GLU A 254 7.17 -16.44 20.59
N LEU A 255 6.24 -16.49 19.63
CA LEU A 255 6.03 -15.46 18.60
C LEU A 255 4.67 -14.79 18.87
N SER A 256 4.66 -13.50 19.00
CA SER A 256 3.46 -12.67 19.08
C SER A 256 3.45 -11.67 17.91
N VAL A 257 2.28 -11.44 17.32
CA VAL A 257 2.12 -10.52 16.19
C VAL A 257 1.20 -9.38 16.58
N VAL A 258 1.65 -8.14 16.37
CA VAL A 258 0.82 -6.94 16.45
C VAL A 258 0.66 -6.38 15.04
N ALA A 259 -0.52 -6.57 14.47
CA ALA A 259 -0.80 -6.30 13.07
C ALA A 259 -1.79 -5.13 12.93
N TYR A 260 -1.32 -4.07 12.27
CA TYR A 260 -2.12 -2.86 12.06
C TYR A 260 -2.78 -2.87 10.69
N SER A 261 -4.10 -2.58 10.66
CA SER A 261 -4.86 -2.35 9.42
C SER A 261 -4.71 -3.51 8.43
N MET A 262 -4.23 -3.26 7.21
CA MET A 262 -3.93 -4.26 6.18
C MET A 262 -2.97 -5.35 6.68
N GLY A 263 -2.06 -5.01 7.60
CA GLY A 263 -1.15 -5.98 8.20
C GLY A 263 -1.85 -7.16 8.87
N GLY A 264 -3.07 -6.96 9.37
CA GLY A 264 -3.88 -8.03 9.93
C GLY A 264 -4.43 -9.00 8.86
N LEU A 265 -4.78 -8.51 7.67
CA LEU A 265 -5.13 -9.37 6.54
C LEU A 265 -3.93 -10.20 6.11
N LEU A 266 -2.78 -9.55 5.99
CA LEU A 266 -1.49 -10.16 5.67
C LEU A 266 -1.13 -11.27 6.67
N THR A 267 -1.29 -11.03 7.97
CA THR A 267 -1.00 -12.02 9.03
C THR A 267 -1.92 -13.24 8.90
N ARG A 268 -3.21 -13.05 8.62
CA ARG A 268 -4.16 -14.14 8.38
C ARG A 268 -3.78 -14.96 7.15
N SER A 269 -3.40 -14.29 6.07
CA SER A 269 -2.92 -14.92 4.84
C SER A 269 -1.65 -15.75 5.09
N ALA A 270 -0.66 -15.17 5.78
CA ALA A 270 0.59 -15.86 6.10
C ALA A 270 0.35 -17.14 6.93
N PHE A 271 -0.54 -17.09 7.93
CA PHE A 271 -0.87 -18.26 8.73
C PHE A 271 -1.56 -19.36 7.90
N HIS A 272 -2.45 -18.98 7.00
CA HIS A 272 -3.12 -19.92 6.11
C HIS A 272 -2.11 -20.69 5.25
N TYR A 273 -1.23 -19.98 4.55
CA TYR A 273 -0.22 -20.59 3.70
C TYR A 273 0.83 -21.39 4.49
N ALA A 274 1.16 -20.96 5.70
CA ALA A 274 2.03 -21.73 6.58
C ALA A 274 1.46 -23.12 6.92
N LYS A 275 0.14 -23.21 7.13
CA LYS A 275 -0.54 -24.49 7.37
C LYS A 275 -0.55 -25.36 6.12
N GLU A 276 -0.82 -24.79 4.95
CA GLU A 276 -0.80 -25.52 3.68
C GLU A 276 0.60 -26.10 3.38
N GLU A 277 1.66 -25.32 3.65
CA GLU A 277 3.05 -25.68 3.39
C GLU A 277 3.69 -26.47 4.55
N ASN A 278 2.95 -26.74 5.64
CA ASN A 278 3.42 -27.42 6.84
C ASN A 278 4.69 -26.78 7.44
N LEU A 279 4.75 -25.45 7.50
CA LEU A 279 5.85 -24.71 8.10
C LEU A 279 5.82 -24.81 9.63
N ARG A 280 6.97 -24.56 10.27
CA ARG A 280 7.18 -24.76 11.71
C ARG A 280 6.81 -23.53 12.55
N TRP A 281 6.97 -22.34 12.00
CA TRP A 281 6.74 -21.09 12.75
C TRP A 281 5.36 -20.99 13.41
N PRO A 282 4.25 -21.56 12.87
CA PRO A 282 2.94 -21.51 13.53
C PRO A 282 2.93 -22.17 14.92
N ALA A 283 3.79 -23.14 15.18
CA ALA A 283 3.89 -23.78 16.50
C ALA A 283 4.37 -22.83 17.61
N HIS A 284 5.11 -21.79 17.23
CA HIS A 284 5.61 -20.75 18.14
C HIS A 284 4.64 -19.59 18.30
N LEU A 285 3.64 -19.45 17.42
CA LEU A 285 2.69 -18.36 17.45
C LEU A 285 1.72 -18.52 18.63
N LYS A 286 1.77 -17.58 19.58
CA LYS A 286 0.92 -17.59 20.78
C LYS A 286 -0.18 -16.53 20.71
N ASN A 287 0.14 -15.35 20.18
CA ASN A 287 -0.77 -14.21 20.20
C ASN A 287 -0.81 -13.49 18.86
N ILE A 288 -2.00 -13.04 18.45
CA ILE A 288 -2.20 -12.07 17.39
C ILE A 288 -3.08 -10.94 17.90
N VAL A 289 -2.60 -9.72 17.80
CA VAL A 289 -3.37 -8.50 18.10
C VAL A 289 -3.65 -7.76 16.81
N PHE A 290 -4.90 -7.69 16.41
CA PHE A 290 -5.36 -6.96 15.23
C PHE A 290 -5.77 -5.53 15.62
N LEU A 291 -5.11 -4.53 15.05
CA LEU A 291 -5.39 -3.11 15.30
C LEU A 291 -6.09 -2.49 14.09
N GLY A 292 -7.39 -2.26 14.17
CA GLY A 292 -8.17 -1.66 13.09
C GLY A 292 -8.14 -2.46 11.78
N THR A 293 -8.04 -3.78 11.84
CA THR A 293 -7.95 -4.62 10.65
C THR A 293 -9.30 -4.71 9.94
N PRO A 294 -9.38 -4.40 8.62
CA PRO A 294 -10.62 -4.53 7.87
C PRO A 294 -10.89 -5.98 7.46
N HIS A 295 -11.25 -6.82 8.42
CA HIS A 295 -11.45 -8.27 8.19
C HIS A 295 -12.47 -8.59 7.10
N HIS A 296 -13.45 -7.70 6.91
CA HIS A 296 -14.48 -7.80 5.87
C HIS A 296 -14.43 -6.61 4.91
N GLY A 297 -13.24 -6.01 4.79
CA GLY A 297 -12.98 -4.92 3.87
C GLY A 297 -13.43 -3.55 4.39
N SER A 298 -13.23 -2.55 3.53
CA SER A 298 -13.62 -1.16 3.71
C SER A 298 -14.12 -0.58 2.39
N SER A 299 -15.03 0.40 2.43
CA SER A 299 -15.53 0.99 1.18
C SER A 299 -14.43 1.78 0.45
N LEU A 300 -14.49 1.82 -0.89
CA LEU A 300 -13.54 2.61 -1.69
C LEU A 300 -13.58 4.09 -1.35
N GLU A 301 -14.73 4.61 -0.97
CA GLU A 301 -14.90 6.00 -0.56
C GLU A 301 -14.12 6.27 0.74
N GLN A 302 -14.24 5.39 1.73
CA GLN A 302 -13.48 5.51 2.98
C GLN A 302 -11.97 5.39 2.73
N ILE A 303 -11.55 4.42 1.89
CA ILE A 303 -10.14 4.25 1.51
C ILE A 303 -9.63 5.50 0.78
N GLY A 304 -10.39 6.03 -0.19
CA GLY A 304 -10.02 7.24 -0.93
C GLY A 304 -9.88 8.46 -0.04
N ASN A 305 -10.87 8.73 0.79
CA ASN A 305 -10.85 9.86 1.73
C ASN A 305 -9.69 9.74 2.73
N TRP A 306 -9.46 8.54 3.26
CA TRP A 306 -8.34 8.29 4.16
C TRP A 306 -6.98 8.50 3.46
N LEU A 307 -6.82 7.98 2.23
CA LEU A 307 -5.60 8.17 1.46
C LEU A 307 -5.34 9.65 1.17
N ASP A 308 -6.36 10.42 0.79
CA ASP A 308 -6.22 11.84 0.52
C ASP A 308 -5.83 12.62 1.78
N GLU A 309 -6.41 12.32 2.94
CA GLU A 309 -6.06 12.90 4.23
C GLU A 309 -4.64 12.49 4.65
N PHE A 310 -4.33 11.19 4.57
CA PHE A 310 -3.05 10.63 4.93
C PHE A 310 -1.90 11.20 4.08
N LEU A 311 -2.02 11.16 2.74
CA LEU A 311 -1.03 11.70 1.83
C LEU A 311 -0.91 13.22 1.92
N GLY A 312 -2.03 13.90 2.21
CA GLY A 312 -2.08 15.35 2.43
C GLY A 312 -1.38 15.79 3.71
N SER A 313 -1.32 14.93 4.73
CA SER A 313 -0.67 15.22 6.02
C SER A 313 0.87 15.14 5.97
N ILE A 314 1.41 14.45 4.97
CA ILE A 314 2.85 14.29 4.78
C ILE A 314 3.32 15.25 3.67
N PRO A 315 4.19 16.24 3.96
CA PRO A 315 4.55 17.28 2.98
C PRO A 315 5.09 16.77 1.64
N TYR A 316 5.74 15.59 1.63
CA TYR A 316 6.40 15.03 0.44
C TYR A 316 5.54 14.09 -0.37
N THR A 317 4.40 13.63 0.16
CA THR A 317 3.54 12.63 -0.49
C THR A 317 2.30 13.23 -1.16
N ARG A 318 2.01 14.49 -0.89
CA ARG A 318 0.88 15.22 -1.48
C ARG A 318 0.74 15.12 -3.01
N PRO A 319 1.82 15.10 -3.82
CA PRO A 319 1.69 14.90 -5.27
C PRO A 319 1.11 13.53 -5.66
N PHE A 320 1.25 12.53 -4.81
CA PHE A 320 0.78 11.16 -5.07
C PHE A 320 -0.73 10.97 -4.89
N THR A 321 -1.47 11.94 -4.32
CA THR A 321 -2.94 11.90 -4.22
C THR A 321 -3.61 11.71 -5.59
N ARG A 322 -2.98 12.18 -6.67
CA ARG A 322 -3.51 11.98 -8.02
C ARG A 322 -3.37 10.54 -8.52
N LEU A 323 -2.42 9.77 -7.96
CA LEU A 323 -2.17 8.38 -8.34
C LEU A 323 -3.10 7.40 -7.59
N THR A 324 -3.80 7.82 -6.55
CA THR A 324 -4.71 6.95 -5.77
C THR A 324 -5.83 6.35 -6.62
N ARG A 325 -6.13 6.96 -7.77
CA ARG A 325 -7.10 6.42 -8.75
C ARG A 325 -6.61 5.17 -9.48
N LEU A 326 -5.30 4.89 -9.48
CA LEU A 326 -4.72 3.72 -10.15
C LEU A 326 -5.02 2.41 -9.42
N ARG A 327 -5.34 2.47 -8.13
CA ARG A 327 -5.79 1.35 -7.28
C ARG A 327 -4.89 0.13 -7.43
N SER A 328 -3.83 0.07 -6.65
CA SER A 328 -3.00 -1.14 -6.55
C SER A 328 -3.83 -2.38 -6.16
N ALA A 329 -3.24 -3.54 -6.36
CA ALA A 329 -3.81 -4.80 -5.90
C ALA A 329 -4.12 -4.77 -4.40
N GLY A 330 -3.21 -4.22 -3.58
CA GLY A 330 -3.39 -4.06 -2.14
C GLY A 330 -4.59 -3.18 -1.76
N ILE A 331 -4.83 -2.08 -2.49
CA ILE A 331 -6.03 -1.24 -2.27
C ILE A 331 -7.31 -2.04 -2.59
N THR A 332 -7.27 -2.88 -3.62
CA THR A 332 -8.41 -3.74 -3.97
C THR A 332 -8.67 -4.79 -2.90
N ASP A 333 -7.61 -5.41 -2.40
CA ASP A 333 -7.71 -6.41 -1.33
C ASP A 333 -8.22 -5.79 -0.03
N LEU A 334 -7.76 -4.57 0.29
CA LEU A 334 -8.28 -3.82 1.44
C LEU A 334 -9.77 -3.53 1.31
N ARG A 335 -10.25 -3.23 0.09
CA ARG A 335 -11.67 -2.98 -0.18
C ARG A 335 -12.54 -4.17 0.15
N TYR A 336 -12.10 -5.35 -0.23
CA TYR A 336 -12.89 -6.58 -0.13
C TYR A 336 -12.50 -7.44 1.08
N GLY A 337 -11.37 -7.18 1.72
CA GLY A 337 -10.80 -8.02 2.78
C GLY A 337 -10.26 -9.34 2.22
N HIS A 338 -9.67 -9.32 1.02
CA HIS A 338 -9.05 -10.49 0.39
C HIS A 338 -7.84 -10.95 1.18
N VAL A 339 -7.68 -12.25 1.34
CA VAL A 339 -6.55 -12.88 2.04
C VAL A 339 -5.89 -14.00 1.26
N LEU A 340 -6.58 -14.60 0.27
CA LEU A 340 -6.12 -15.74 -0.52
C LEU A 340 -6.05 -15.43 -2.02
N ASP A 341 -5.31 -16.25 -2.77
CA ASP A 341 -5.20 -16.13 -4.23
C ASP A 341 -6.57 -16.32 -4.91
N GLU A 342 -7.40 -17.24 -4.42
CA GLU A 342 -8.72 -17.54 -4.91
C GLU A 342 -9.69 -16.36 -4.79
N ASP A 343 -9.43 -15.44 -3.88
CA ASP A 343 -10.29 -14.27 -3.67
C ASP A 343 -10.21 -13.28 -4.84
N TRP A 344 -9.11 -13.26 -5.58
CA TRP A 344 -8.89 -12.30 -6.66
C TRP A 344 -8.50 -12.93 -8.01
N HIS A 345 -7.95 -14.14 -8.03
CA HIS A 345 -7.45 -14.76 -9.26
C HIS A 345 -8.56 -14.94 -10.30
N GLY A 346 -8.27 -14.54 -11.55
CA GLY A 346 -9.25 -14.60 -12.65
C GLY A 346 -10.40 -13.60 -12.52
N GLN A 347 -10.36 -12.64 -11.59
CA GLN A 347 -11.41 -11.67 -11.35
C GLN A 347 -10.98 -10.27 -11.79
N ASP A 348 -11.94 -9.52 -12.40
CA ASP A 348 -11.71 -8.10 -12.69
C ASP A 348 -11.87 -7.29 -11.40
N ARG A 349 -10.76 -6.70 -10.93
CA ARG A 349 -10.69 -5.89 -9.71
C ARG A 349 -11.52 -4.60 -9.74
N PHE A 350 -11.95 -4.16 -10.91
CA PHE A 350 -12.73 -2.93 -11.07
C PHE A 350 -14.24 -3.18 -11.01
N HIS A 351 -14.70 -4.42 -11.21
CA HIS A 351 -16.11 -4.78 -11.14
C HIS A 351 -16.54 -5.14 -9.71
N ARG A 352 -17.71 -4.59 -9.31
CA ARG A 352 -18.34 -4.96 -8.03
C ARG A 352 -18.99 -6.33 -8.17
N ARG A 353 -18.70 -7.23 -7.22
CA ARG A 353 -19.25 -8.60 -7.18
C ARG A 353 -19.78 -8.90 -5.78
N PRO A 354 -20.68 -9.92 -5.66
CA PRO A 354 -21.00 -10.50 -4.37
C PRO A 354 -19.74 -11.02 -3.66
N ASP A 355 -19.81 -11.15 -2.33
CA ASP A 355 -18.72 -11.68 -1.53
C ASP A 355 -18.55 -13.19 -1.78
N GLY A 356 -17.59 -13.52 -2.65
CA GLY A 356 -17.20 -14.90 -3.00
C GLY A 356 -15.90 -15.35 -2.34
N ARG A 357 -15.39 -14.61 -1.32
CA ARG A 357 -14.13 -14.94 -0.66
C ARG A 357 -14.17 -16.31 0.00
N GLN A 358 -13.01 -16.96 0.01
CA GLN A 358 -12.81 -18.19 0.78
C GLN A 358 -12.90 -17.92 2.29
N LEU A 359 -13.36 -18.92 3.03
CA LEU A 359 -13.48 -18.81 4.49
C LEU A 359 -12.11 -19.06 5.14
N VAL A 360 -11.54 -18.04 5.72
CA VAL A 360 -10.32 -18.13 6.54
C VAL A 360 -10.67 -17.79 7.97
N THR A 361 -10.67 -18.80 8.84
CA THR A 361 -10.94 -18.64 10.27
C THR A 361 -9.75 -18.04 11.02
N LEU A 362 -9.95 -17.66 12.27
CA LEU A 362 -8.85 -17.36 13.16
C LEU A 362 -8.04 -18.64 13.45
N PRO A 363 -6.71 -18.51 13.71
CA PRO A 363 -5.88 -19.65 14.06
C PRO A 363 -6.35 -20.37 15.32
N GLU A 364 -6.46 -21.70 15.25
CA GLU A 364 -6.74 -22.52 16.42
C GLU A 364 -5.53 -22.60 17.34
N GLY A 365 -5.74 -22.54 18.63
CA GLY A 365 -4.67 -22.60 19.65
C GLY A 365 -3.87 -21.31 19.78
N VAL A 366 -4.23 -20.24 19.07
CA VAL A 366 -3.62 -18.91 19.15
C VAL A 366 -4.58 -17.92 19.77
N ALA A 367 -4.13 -17.16 20.76
CA ALA A 367 -4.93 -16.10 21.36
C ALA A 367 -5.05 -14.91 20.38
N CYS A 368 -6.25 -14.71 19.84
CA CYS A 368 -6.54 -13.65 18.89
C CYS A 368 -7.33 -12.53 19.53
N TYR A 369 -6.80 -11.30 19.43
CA TYR A 369 -7.38 -10.08 19.99
C TYR A 369 -7.67 -9.08 18.89
N THR A 370 -8.75 -8.29 19.03
CA THR A 370 -9.06 -7.23 18.08
C THR A 370 -9.36 -5.91 18.76
N VAL A 371 -8.74 -4.86 18.25
CA VAL A 371 -8.97 -3.47 18.63
C VAL A 371 -9.65 -2.75 17.49
N ALA A 372 -10.83 -2.21 17.75
CA ALA A 372 -11.52 -1.32 16.83
C ALA A 372 -11.57 0.10 17.38
N ALA A 373 -11.60 1.09 16.49
CA ALA A 373 -11.79 2.48 16.88
C ALA A 373 -13.03 3.09 16.22
N SER A 374 -13.53 4.17 16.79
CA SER A 374 -14.65 4.93 16.26
C SER A 374 -14.44 6.41 16.52
N LEU A 375 -14.66 7.23 15.49
CA LEU A 375 -14.65 8.70 15.62
C LEU A 375 -15.77 9.22 16.52
N ALA A 376 -16.85 8.47 16.66
CA ALA A 376 -18.01 8.84 17.46
C ALA A 376 -17.73 8.80 18.97
N ASP A 377 -18.52 9.53 19.72
CA ASP A 377 -18.60 9.38 21.17
C ASP A 377 -19.39 8.11 21.53
N ARG A 378 -19.10 7.53 22.67
CA ARG A 378 -19.84 6.38 23.21
C ARG A 378 -21.34 6.67 23.40
N SER A 379 -21.68 7.92 23.68
CA SER A 379 -23.06 8.42 23.81
C SER A 379 -23.75 8.71 22.48
N SER A 380 -23.03 8.66 21.37
CA SER A 380 -23.57 8.91 20.03
C SER A 380 -24.58 7.86 19.60
N THR A 381 -25.43 8.20 18.64
CA THR A 381 -26.37 7.23 18.02
C THR A 381 -25.64 6.01 17.47
N LEU A 382 -26.33 4.87 17.43
CA LEU A 382 -25.76 3.61 16.98
C LEU A 382 -25.18 3.74 15.55
N SER A 383 -25.88 4.43 14.63
CA SER A 383 -25.41 4.66 13.26
C SER A 383 -24.06 5.39 13.20
N LYS A 384 -23.88 6.45 14.04
CA LYS A 384 -22.60 7.16 14.10
C LYS A 384 -21.47 6.28 14.65
N ARG A 385 -21.76 5.45 15.66
CA ARG A 385 -20.77 4.54 16.24
C ARG A 385 -20.32 3.45 15.27
N LEU A 386 -21.22 3.00 14.38
CA LEU A 386 -20.93 1.96 13.39
C LEU A 386 -20.04 2.45 12.23
N LEU A 387 -19.90 3.76 12.03
CA LEU A 387 -19.04 4.33 10.98
C LEU A 387 -17.56 3.95 11.13
N GLY A 388 -17.13 3.59 12.33
CA GLY A 388 -15.75 3.18 12.58
C GLY A 388 -14.79 4.36 12.77
N ASP A 389 -13.53 4.14 12.40
CA ASP A 389 -12.39 5.02 12.68
C ASP A 389 -12.03 6.00 11.53
N GLY A 390 -12.88 6.10 10.53
CA GLY A 390 -12.69 6.91 9.33
C GLY A 390 -12.21 6.10 8.13
N LEU A 391 -11.53 4.97 8.32
CA LEU A 391 -11.14 4.04 7.28
C LEU A 391 -11.91 2.71 7.37
N VAL A 392 -11.93 2.10 8.53
CA VAL A 392 -12.47 0.74 8.74
C VAL A 392 -13.79 0.79 9.50
N PRO A 393 -14.88 0.25 8.94
CA PRO A 393 -16.15 0.12 9.66
C PRO A 393 -16.00 -0.73 10.92
N LEU A 394 -16.73 -0.39 11.97
CA LEU A 394 -16.62 -1.07 13.26
C LEU A 394 -16.88 -2.58 13.19
N HIS A 395 -17.90 -2.99 12.41
CA HIS A 395 -18.21 -4.40 12.22
C HIS A 395 -17.07 -5.17 11.53
N SER A 396 -16.45 -4.55 10.52
CA SER A 396 -15.32 -5.12 9.81
C SER A 396 -14.10 -5.30 10.73
N ALA A 397 -13.79 -4.28 11.55
CA ALA A 397 -12.67 -4.35 12.51
C ALA A 397 -12.90 -5.41 13.60
N LEU A 398 -14.14 -5.68 13.99
CA LEU A 398 -14.51 -6.72 14.97
C LEU A 398 -14.73 -8.10 14.36
N GLY A 399 -14.53 -8.25 13.05
CA GLY A 399 -14.75 -9.53 12.35
C GLY A 399 -16.23 -9.95 12.29
N HIS A 400 -17.17 -9.01 12.45
CA HIS A 400 -18.61 -9.29 12.34
C HIS A 400 -19.05 -9.28 10.89
N HIS A 401 -19.82 -10.28 10.49
CA HIS A 401 -20.41 -10.40 9.16
C HIS A 401 -21.89 -10.80 9.26
N GLU A 402 -22.70 -10.49 8.24
CA GLU A 402 -24.10 -10.89 8.18
C GLU A 402 -24.23 -12.42 8.12
N GLU A 403 -23.43 -13.05 7.27
CA GLU A 403 -23.34 -14.51 7.19
C GLU A 403 -22.59 -15.06 8.37
N THR A 404 -23.22 -15.91 9.17
CA THR A 404 -22.65 -16.46 10.41
C THR A 404 -21.35 -17.22 10.18
N GLN A 405 -21.22 -17.94 9.07
CA GLN A 405 -20.02 -18.70 8.70
C GLN A 405 -18.80 -17.82 8.41
N ARG A 406 -19.02 -16.55 8.05
CA ARG A 406 -17.95 -15.57 7.77
C ARG A 406 -17.51 -14.77 9.00
N LYS A 407 -18.22 -14.90 10.12
CA LYS A 407 -17.84 -14.22 11.36
C LYS A 407 -16.54 -14.78 11.90
N LEU A 408 -15.64 -13.89 12.28
CA LEU A 408 -14.45 -14.26 13.04
C LEU A 408 -14.84 -14.32 14.52
N LEU A 409 -14.60 -15.47 15.13
CA LEU A 409 -15.08 -15.77 16.48
C LEU A 409 -14.06 -15.27 17.54
N PHE A 410 -13.92 -13.95 17.66
CA PHE A 410 -13.17 -13.38 18.79
C PHE A 410 -13.96 -13.53 20.07
N ALA A 411 -13.32 -14.00 21.15
CA ALA A 411 -13.92 -14.00 22.49
C ALA A 411 -14.29 -12.57 22.90
N LYS A 412 -15.33 -12.41 23.71
CA LYS A 412 -15.82 -11.08 24.12
C LYS A 412 -14.75 -10.26 24.86
N GLU A 413 -13.97 -10.88 25.69
CA GLU A 413 -12.84 -10.30 26.44
C GLU A 413 -11.64 -9.96 25.55
N SER A 414 -11.55 -10.60 24.37
CA SER A 414 -10.51 -10.36 23.38
C SER A 414 -10.85 -9.22 22.40
N GLN A 415 -11.96 -8.52 22.62
CA GLN A 415 -12.40 -7.40 21.78
C GLN A 415 -12.36 -6.09 22.55
N ARG A 416 -11.85 -5.02 21.92
CA ARG A 416 -11.84 -3.69 22.50
C ARG A 416 -12.22 -2.62 21.50
N ILE A 417 -13.14 -1.72 21.90
CA ILE A 417 -13.52 -0.56 21.09
C ILE A 417 -13.04 0.70 21.81
N PHE A 418 -12.31 1.56 21.07
CA PHE A 418 -11.95 2.88 21.51
C PHE A 418 -12.79 3.93 20.77
N TYR A 419 -13.45 4.80 21.52
CA TYR A 419 -14.25 5.92 21.02
C TYR A 419 -13.43 7.20 20.99
N LYS A 420 -13.82 8.16 20.12
CA LYS A 420 -13.10 9.41 19.86
C LYS A 420 -11.65 9.14 19.46
N MET A 421 -11.48 8.18 18.54
CA MET A 421 -10.19 7.74 18.06
C MET A 421 -10.27 7.45 16.57
N ASN A 422 -9.37 8.01 15.78
CA ASN A 422 -9.24 7.73 14.37
C ASN A 422 -8.31 6.53 14.12
N HIS A 423 -8.23 6.12 12.83
CA HIS A 423 -7.44 4.96 12.42
C HIS A 423 -5.96 5.08 12.78
N LEU A 424 -5.34 6.25 12.54
CA LEU A 424 -3.91 6.48 12.81
C LEU A 424 -3.58 6.52 14.30
N GLU A 425 -4.50 6.97 15.13
CA GLU A 425 -4.30 7.03 16.58
C GLU A 425 -4.17 5.63 17.22
N LEU A 426 -4.57 4.57 16.53
CA LEU A 426 -4.35 3.19 16.99
C LEU A 426 -2.87 2.82 17.08
N LEU A 427 -2.00 3.46 16.27
CA LEU A 427 -0.57 3.14 16.19
C LEU A 427 0.25 3.61 17.38
N ASN A 428 -0.16 4.67 18.07
CA ASN A 428 0.65 5.31 19.12
C ASN A 428 -0.15 5.76 20.34
N SER A 429 -1.36 5.24 20.51
CA SER A 429 -2.19 5.58 21.65
C SER A 429 -1.75 4.82 22.91
N PRO A 430 -1.41 5.51 24.02
CA PRO A 430 -1.11 4.86 25.29
C PRO A 430 -2.27 4.00 25.84
N ARG A 431 -3.50 4.32 25.44
CA ARG A 431 -4.69 3.52 25.80
C ARG A 431 -4.68 2.17 25.11
N VAL A 432 -4.23 2.12 23.86
CA VAL A 432 -4.10 0.90 23.06
C VAL A 432 -2.96 0.05 23.60
N THR A 433 -1.76 0.64 23.84
CA THR A 433 -0.62 -0.07 24.45
C THR A 433 -0.99 -0.74 25.77
N ARG A 434 -1.65 -0.02 26.68
CA ARG A 434 -2.10 -0.59 27.95
C ARG A 434 -3.08 -1.75 27.78
N GLN A 435 -3.91 -1.72 26.75
CA GLN A 435 -4.83 -2.82 26.47
C GLN A 435 -4.09 -4.04 25.93
N ILE A 436 -3.14 -3.84 25.00
CA ILE A 436 -2.29 -4.92 24.47
C ILE A 436 -1.48 -5.54 25.61
N HIS A 437 -0.80 -4.70 26.39
CA HIS A 437 -0.04 -5.17 27.55
C HIS A 437 -0.89 -6.06 28.46
N ARG A 438 -2.12 -5.64 28.77
CA ARG A 438 -3.04 -6.40 29.62
C ARG A 438 -3.39 -7.76 29.04
N TRP A 439 -3.51 -7.88 27.71
CA TRP A 439 -3.80 -9.15 27.05
C TRP A 439 -2.58 -10.07 26.98
N LEU A 440 -1.40 -9.51 26.72
CA LEU A 440 -0.17 -10.29 26.59
C LEU A 440 0.51 -10.62 27.92
N SER A 441 -0.02 -10.12 29.06
CA SER A 441 0.46 -10.43 30.40
C SER A 441 -0.24 -11.63 31.04
N ILE A 442 -1.21 -12.23 30.36
CA ILE A 442 -1.97 -13.40 30.80
C ILE A 442 -1.22 -14.65 30.36
#